data_ba1330765767e70e8d9966cd3d0d7b93
#
_entry.id   ba1330765767e70e8d9966cd3d0d7b93
#
_cell.length_a   1.000
_cell.length_b   1.000
_cell.length_c   1.000
_cell.angle_alpha   90.00
_cell.angle_beta   90.00
_cell.angle_gamma   90.00
#
_symmetry.space_group_name_H-M   'P 1'
#
loop_
_entity.id
_entity.type
_entity.pdbx_description
1 polymer ?
#
loop_
_entity_poly.entity_id
_entity_poly.type
_entity_poly.pdbx_seq_one_letter_code
_entity_poly.pdbx_strand_id
1 'polypeptide(L)'
;IAFIFVTHDQEEALTMSDKIVVMNHGKIIQTGTPIEIYDKPLSKFTAQFIGESNFFEGEIIERNKKIKIKTHYSNILYLENSNQFNFSDNQKLNILLRPEDLSLYPYNSYEDCFIEGEIKQIFFLGTDFKILLNIDKEKIIHCILRDSVRNEINKCKIGNKIKLFYNPSSLRVLNDK
;
A
#
# COMPACT_ATOMS: atom_id res chain seq x y z
N ILE A 1 -24.58 21.05 16.44
CA ILE A 1 -24.96 21.28 15.03
C ILE A 1 -24.14 20.31 14.21
N ALA A 2 -24.80 19.54 13.33
CA ALA A 2 -24.12 18.69 12.35
C ALA A 2 -23.87 19.47 11.06
N PHE A 3 -22.69 19.31 10.48
CA PHE A 3 -22.35 19.89 9.19
C PHE A 3 -22.12 18.77 8.17
N ILE A 4 -22.56 19.00 6.94
CA ILE A 4 -22.24 18.14 5.80
C ILE A 4 -21.35 18.96 4.88
N PHE A 5 -20.13 18.45 4.65
CA PHE A 5 -19.14 19.05 3.79
C PHE A 5 -18.90 18.14 2.58
N VAL A 6 -19.00 18.69 1.37
CA VAL A 6 -18.75 17.95 0.13
C VAL A 6 -17.44 18.46 -0.47
N THR A 7 -16.46 17.59 -0.58
CA THR A 7 -15.16 17.93 -1.12
C THR A 7 -14.65 16.81 -2.04
N HIS A 8 -13.74 17.14 -2.92
CA HIS A 8 -12.92 16.19 -3.66
C HIS A 8 -11.47 16.15 -3.12
N ASP A 9 -11.17 16.97 -2.12
CA ASP A 9 -9.87 17.01 -1.47
C ASP A 9 -9.80 15.95 -0.35
N GLN A 10 -8.83 15.07 -0.47
CA GLN A 10 -8.64 13.93 0.43
C GLN A 10 -8.14 14.40 1.80
N GLU A 11 -7.25 15.41 1.83
CA GLU A 11 -6.67 15.92 3.08
C GLU A 11 -7.75 16.62 3.90
N GLU A 12 -8.62 17.41 3.26
CA GLU A 12 -9.77 18.04 3.92
C GLU A 12 -10.70 16.97 4.51
N ALA A 13 -11.05 15.93 3.73
CA ALA A 13 -11.92 14.87 4.20
C ALA A 13 -11.33 14.14 5.40
N LEU A 14 -10.03 13.81 5.37
CA LEU A 14 -9.36 13.06 6.45
C LEU A 14 -9.14 13.90 7.71
N THR A 15 -8.91 15.22 7.59
CA THR A 15 -8.52 16.07 8.72
C THR A 15 -9.68 16.75 9.40
N MET A 16 -10.78 17.06 8.68
CA MET A 16 -11.87 17.88 9.18
C MET A 16 -13.13 17.11 9.57
N SER A 17 -13.24 15.83 9.22
CA SER A 17 -14.48 15.10 9.42
C SER A 17 -14.39 14.02 10.50
N ASP A 18 -15.48 13.84 11.26
CA ASP A 18 -15.66 12.70 12.16
C ASP A 18 -16.08 11.44 11.40
N LYS A 19 -16.71 11.63 10.24
CA LYS A 19 -17.24 10.56 9.40
C LYS A 19 -17.17 10.91 7.93
N ILE A 20 -16.61 9.99 7.14
CA ILE A 20 -16.49 10.12 5.69
C ILE A 20 -17.49 9.19 5.00
N VAL A 21 -18.14 9.71 3.95
CA VAL A 21 -18.96 8.94 3.02
C VAL A 21 -18.33 9.01 1.64
N VAL A 22 -17.74 7.91 1.21
CA VAL A 22 -17.16 7.79 -0.15
C VAL A 22 -18.27 7.44 -1.12
N MET A 23 -18.41 8.25 -2.16
CA MET A 23 -19.44 8.06 -3.20
C MET A 23 -18.79 7.87 -4.57
N ASN A 24 -19.41 7.03 -5.41
CA ASN A 24 -19.05 6.85 -6.80
C ASN A 24 -20.31 6.63 -7.65
N HIS A 25 -20.44 7.35 -8.77
CA HIS A 25 -21.60 7.29 -9.65
C HIS A 25 -22.95 7.38 -8.91
N GLY A 26 -23.05 8.29 -7.94
CA GLY A 26 -24.28 8.52 -7.15
C GLY A 26 -24.59 7.44 -6.11
N LYS A 27 -23.71 6.45 -5.91
CA LYS A 27 -23.88 5.39 -4.91
C LYS A 27 -22.86 5.56 -3.78
N ILE A 28 -23.27 5.25 -2.57
CA ILE A 28 -22.37 5.15 -1.42
C ILE A 28 -21.57 3.85 -1.56
N ILE A 29 -20.24 3.99 -1.61
CA ILE A 29 -19.30 2.86 -1.70
C ILE A 29 -18.86 2.41 -0.31
N GLN A 30 -18.53 3.38 0.56
CA GLN A 30 -18.08 3.10 1.92
C GLN A 30 -18.41 4.29 2.81
N THR A 31 -18.68 3.98 4.09
CA THR A 31 -18.86 4.97 5.14
C THR A 31 -18.07 4.53 6.36
N GLY A 32 -17.35 5.44 7.00
CA GLY A 32 -16.55 5.14 8.19
C GLY A 32 -15.86 6.39 8.75
N THR A 33 -15.12 6.22 9.81
CA THR A 33 -14.19 7.24 10.31
C THR A 33 -13.03 7.43 9.34
N PRO A 34 -12.30 8.55 9.37
CA PRO A 34 -11.11 8.76 8.53
C PRO A 34 -10.12 7.59 8.59
N ILE A 35 -9.82 7.10 9.79
CA ILE A 35 -8.92 5.96 10.00
C ILE A 35 -9.46 4.68 9.36
N GLU A 36 -10.74 4.38 9.51
CA GLU A 36 -11.34 3.18 8.92
C GLU A 36 -11.32 3.24 7.39
N ILE A 37 -11.61 4.40 6.80
CA ILE A 37 -11.60 4.56 5.34
C ILE A 37 -10.19 4.42 4.77
N TYR A 38 -9.18 4.93 5.49
CA TYR A 38 -7.78 4.86 5.08
C TYR A 38 -7.17 3.46 5.28
N ASP A 39 -7.35 2.88 6.46
CA ASP A 39 -6.71 1.62 6.85
C ASP A 39 -7.44 0.39 6.33
N LYS A 40 -8.77 0.47 6.16
CA LYS A 40 -9.63 -0.65 5.77
C LYS A 40 -10.51 -0.29 4.58
N PRO A 41 -9.95 0.16 3.44
CA PRO A 41 -10.74 0.43 2.26
C PRO A 41 -11.41 -0.85 1.77
N LEU A 42 -12.70 -0.77 1.45
CA LEU A 42 -13.46 -1.94 0.99
C LEU A 42 -13.27 -2.23 -0.50
N SER A 43 -12.74 -1.27 -1.27
CA SER A 43 -12.54 -1.40 -2.70
C SER A 43 -11.28 -0.68 -3.18
N LYS A 44 -10.78 -1.07 -4.35
CA LYS A 44 -9.69 -0.39 -5.04
C LYS A 44 -10.01 1.08 -5.27
N PHE A 45 -11.29 1.39 -5.61
CA PHE A 45 -11.75 2.76 -5.79
C PHE A 45 -11.56 3.59 -4.51
N THR A 46 -12.05 3.10 -3.36
CA THR A 46 -11.88 3.82 -2.07
C THR A 46 -10.41 4.00 -1.74
N ALA A 47 -9.60 2.95 -1.90
CA ALA A 47 -8.17 3.01 -1.61
C ALA A 47 -7.44 4.06 -2.46
N GLN A 48 -7.75 4.13 -3.77
CA GLN A 48 -7.16 5.10 -4.70
C GLN A 48 -7.65 6.53 -4.46
N PHE A 49 -8.93 6.66 -4.08
CA PHE A 49 -9.54 7.97 -3.85
C PHE A 49 -8.99 8.65 -2.59
N ILE A 50 -8.63 7.88 -1.55
CA ILE A 50 -8.21 8.43 -0.24
C ILE A 50 -6.70 8.63 -0.12
N GLY A 51 -5.91 8.05 -0.99
CA GLY A 51 -4.45 8.22 -0.91
C GLY A 51 -3.68 7.40 -1.94
N GLU A 52 -2.41 7.72 -2.09
CA GLU A 52 -1.54 6.95 -2.97
C GLU A 52 -1.48 5.47 -2.53
N SER A 53 -1.41 4.59 -3.50
CA SER A 53 -1.57 3.16 -3.27
C SER A 53 -0.78 2.33 -4.24
N ASN A 54 -0.09 1.31 -3.73
CA ASN A 54 0.48 0.25 -4.55
C ASN A 54 -0.48 -0.94 -4.56
N PHE A 55 -0.94 -1.34 -5.73
CA PHE A 55 -1.82 -2.50 -5.90
C PHE A 55 -1.06 -3.65 -6.53
N PHE A 56 -1.30 -4.84 -6.01
CA PHE A 56 -0.76 -6.08 -6.55
C PHE A 56 -1.90 -7.07 -6.74
N GLU A 57 -1.87 -7.76 -7.86
CA GLU A 57 -2.72 -8.92 -8.12
C GLU A 57 -1.85 -10.17 -8.03
N GLY A 58 -2.34 -11.18 -7.34
CA GLY A 58 -1.58 -12.40 -7.14
C GLY A 58 -2.44 -13.56 -6.67
N GLU A 59 -1.82 -14.73 -6.60
CA GLU A 59 -2.45 -15.98 -6.16
C GLU A 59 -1.74 -16.54 -4.94
N ILE A 60 -2.51 -17.10 -4.02
CA ILE A 60 -1.98 -17.79 -2.85
C ILE A 60 -1.31 -19.09 -3.33
N ILE A 61 -0.04 -19.27 -3.00
CA ILE A 61 0.73 -20.47 -3.33
C ILE A 61 1.11 -21.30 -2.11
N GLU A 62 1.05 -20.72 -0.91
CA GLU A 62 1.41 -21.41 0.32
C GLU A 62 0.77 -20.74 1.52
N ARG A 63 0.32 -21.53 2.51
CA ARG A 63 -0.28 -21.03 3.76
C ARG A 63 0.37 -21.72 4.96
N ASN A 64 1.31 -20.99 5.57
CA ASN A 64 1.98 -21.39 6.80
C ASN A 64 1.78 -20.30 7.87
N LYS A 65 2.83 -19.98 8.62
CA LYS A 65 2.85 -18.82 9.54
C LYS A 65 2.58 -17.50 8.82
N LYS A 66 2.98 -17.41 7.54
CA LYS A 66 2.66 -16.33 6.61
C LYS A 66 1.97 -16.93 5.39
N ILE A 67 1.08 -16.19 4.77
CA ILE A 67 0.47 -16.54 3.49
C ILE A 67 1.40 -16.02 2.39
N LYS A 68 1.88 -16.93 1.56
CA LYS A 68 2.76 -16.62 0.44
C LYS A 68 1.95 -16.40 -0.83
N ILE A 69 2.13 -15.26 -1.44
CA ILE A 69 1.36 -14.83 -2.61
C ILE A 69 2.34 -14.58 -3.75
N LYS A 70 2.11 -15.26 -4.86
CA LYS A 70 2.84 -15.01 -6.11
C LYS A 70 2.09 -13.95 -6.90
N THR A 71 2.74 -12.80 -7.09
CA THR A 71 2.15 -11.71 -7.89
C THR A 71 2.36 -11.94 -9.39
N HIS A 72 1.59 -11.24 -10.21
CA HIS A 72 1.76 -11.25 -11.66
C HIS A 72 3.10 -10.64 -12.12
N TYR A 73 3.78 -9.90 -11.23
CA TYR A 73 5.05 -9.22 -11.50
C TYR A 73 6.27 -9.98 -10.99
N SER A 74 6.18 -11.31 -10.90
CA SER A 74 7.25 -12.20 -10.43
C SER A 74 7.74 -11.95 -9.01
N ASN A 75 7.15 -11.03 -8.27
CA ASN A 75 7.44 -10.82 -6.85
C ASN A 75 6.61 -11.76 -5.99
N ILE A 76 7.19 -12.13 -4.86
CA ILE A 76 6.50 -12.90 -3.83
C ILE A 76 6.19 -11.94 -2.68
N LEU A 77 4.92 -11.85 -2.30
CA LEU A 77 4.48 -11.12 -1.13
C LEU A 77 4.11 -12.09 -0.02
N TYR A 78 4.37 -11.66 1.21
CA TYR A 78 4.03 -12.38 2.43
C TYR A 78 3.00 -11.59 3.21
N LEU A 79 1.80 -12.13 3.34
CA LEU A 79 0.72 -11.58 4.15
C LEU A 79 0.72 -12.28 5.52
N GLU A 80 0.40 -11.55 6.57
CA GLU A 80 0.22 -12.13 7.89
C GLU A 80 -0.97 -13.12 7.89
N ASN A 81 -0.74 -14.33 8.36
CA ASN A 81 -1.78 -15.33 8.47
C ASN A 81 -2.62 -15.07 9.73
N SER A 82 -3.64 -14.23 9.61
CA SER A 82 -4.60 -13.99 10.68
C SER A 82 -5.83 -14.87 10.49
N ASN A 83 -6.43 -15.33 11.59
CA ASN A 83 -7.68 -16.11 11.58
C ASN A 83 -8.88 -15.34 10.99
N GLN A 84 -8.68 -14.10 10.56
CA GLN A 84 -9.74 -13.26 9.97
C GLN A 84 -10.02 -13.60 8.50
N PHE A 85 -9.14 -14.33 7.83
CA PHE A 85 -9.28 -14.63 6.41
C PHE A 85 -9.39 -16.13 6.16
N ASN A 86 -10.53 -16.57 5.68
CA ASN A 86 -10.74 -17.91 5.14
C ASN A 86 -10.42 -17.93 3.63
N PHE A 87 -9.12 -17.93 3.31
CA PHE A 87 -8.70 -18.05 1.91
C PHE A 87 -8.66 -19.48 1.45
N SER A 88 -8.99 -19.71 0.18
CA SER A 88 -8.76 -20.98 -0.52
C SER A 88 -7.38 -21.01 -1.16
N ASP A 89 -6.83 -22.20 -1.39
CA ASP A 89 -5.61 -22.34 -2.18
C ASP A 89 -5.89 -21.89 -3.63
N ASN A 90 -4.90 -21.28 -4.26
CA ASN A 90 -4.99 -20.66 -5.59
C ASN A 90 -6.02 -19.50 -5.68
N GLN A 91 -6.47 -18.97 -4.56
CA GLN A 91 -7.35 -17.80 -4.57
C GLN A 91 -6.62 -16.59 -5.10
N LYS A 92 -7.24 -15.89 -6.04
CA LYS A 92 -6.76 -14.59 -6.53
C LYS A 92 -7.08 -13.50 -5.51
N LEU A 93 -6.11 -12.65 -5.25
CA LEU A 93 -6.22 -11.55 -4.30
C LEU A 93 -5.82 -10.24 -4.96
N ASN A 94 -6.56 -9.20 -4.62
CA ASN A 94 -6.17 -7.82 -4.82
C ASN A 94 -5.57 -7.28 -3.53
N ILE A 95 -4.32 -6.87 -3.57
CA ILE A 95 -3.54 -6.48 -2.39
C ILE A 95 -3.18 -5.01 -2.52
N LEU A 96 -3.40 -4.28 -1.45
CA LEU A 96 -2.98 -2.90 -1.27
C LEU A 96 -1.78 -2.85 -0.33
N LEU A 97 -0.78 -2.06 -0.70
CA LEU A 97 0.33 -1.64 0.14
C LEU A 97 0.51 -0.13 0.03
N ARG A 98 0.46 0.57 1.14
CA ARG A 98 0.64 2.02 1.15
C ARG A 98 2.11 2.39 0.92
N PRO A 99 2.42 3.50 0.23
CA PRO A 99 3.80 3.94 0.00
C PRO A 99 4.61 4.18 1.27
N GLU A 100 3.96 4.67 2.34
CA GLU A 100 4.56 4.94 3.65
C GLU A 100 4.79 3.68 4.52
N ASP A 101 4.19 2.56 4.15
CA ASP A 101 4.42 1.25 4.80
C ASP A 101 5.72 0.58 4.33
N LEU A 102 6.41 1.18 3.35
CA LEU A 102 7.69 0.70 2.84
C LEU A 102 8.88 1.34 3.57
N SER A 103 9.95 0.58 3.74
CA SER A 103 11.16 0.99 4.46
C SER A 103 12.43 0.54 3.73
N LEU A 104 13.54 1.27 3.92
CA LEU A 104 14.88 0.81 3.51
C LEU A 104 15.45 -0.27 4.43
N TYR A 105 14.87 -0.42 5.61
CA TYR A 105 15.33 -1.38 6.63
C TYR A 105 14.31 -2.46 6.86
N PRO A 106 14.77 -3.70 7.12
CA PRO A 106 13.86 -4.78 7.46
C PRO A 106 13.13 -4.52 8.77
N TYR A 107 11.90 -5.00 8.86
CA TYR A 107 11.13 -5.02 10.09
C TYR A 107 11.51 -6.27 10.89
N ASN A 108 12.30 -6.15 11.93
CA ASN A 108 12.71 -7.22 12.87
C ASN A 108 12.69 -8.65 12.24
N SER A 109 11.69 -9.47 12.59
CA SER A 109 11.55 -10.86 12.13
C SER A 109 11.10 -11.02 10.66
N TYR A 110 11.08 -9.95 9.86
CA TYR A 110 10.52 -9.94 8.49
C TYR A 110 11.55 -9.54 7.42
N GLU A 111 12.79 -10.03 7.55
CA GLU A 111 13.87 -9.75 6.59
C GLU A 111 13.60 -10.30 5.18
N ASP A 112 12.71 -11.29 5.05
CA ASP A 112 12.25 -11.90 3.80
C ASP A 112 11.07 -11.13 3.14
N CYS A 113 10.49 -10.15 3.85
CA CYS A 113 9.34 -9.38 3.38
C CYS A 113 9.78 -8.09 2.71
N PHE A 114 10.21 -8.19 1.45
CA PHE A 114 10.66 -7.05 0.66
C PHE A 114 10.18 -7.12 -0.78
N ILE A 115 10.21 -5.98 -1.44
CA ILE A 115 10.04 -5.82 -2.88
C ILE A 115 11.35 -5.27 -3.43
N GLU A 116 11.94 -5.96 -4.40
CA GLU A 116 13.14 -5.49 -5.09
C GLU A 116 12.76 -4.82 -6.40
N GLY A 117 13.41 -3.71 -6.69
CA GLY A 117 13.19 -2.98 -7.93
C GLY A 117 14.33 -2.02 -8.24
N GLU A 118 14.29 -1.48 -9.45
CA GLU A 118 15.23 -0.49 -9.95
C GLU A 118 14.67 0.92 -9.72
N ILE A 119 15.46 1.81 -9.16
CA ILE A 119 15.07 3.21 -8.93
C ILE A 119 14.89 3.91 -10.27
N LYS A 120 13.65 4.32 -10.56
CA LYS A 120 13.30 5.12 -11.72
C LYS A 120 13.44 6.61 -11.44
N GLN A 121 13.03 7.05 -10.25
CA GLN A 121 13.02 8.46 -9.89
C GLN A 121 13.02 8.65 -8.37
N ILE A 122 13.62 9.73 -7.91
CA ILE A 122 13.63 10.17 -6.51
C ILE A 122 13.20 11.63 -6.48
N PHE A 123 12.18 11.95 -5.66
CA PHE A 123 11.71 13.29 -5.41
C PHE A 123 11.93 13.65 -3.94
N PHE A 124 12.40 14.83 -3.68
CA PHE A 124 12.42 15.41 -2.35
C PHE A 124 11.19 16.29 -2.13
N LEU A 125 10.40 15.96 -1.11
CA LEU A 125 9.13 16.63 -0.80
C LEU A 125 9.23 17.59 0.41
N GLY A 126 10.46 17.95 0.83
CA GLY A 126 10.71 18.77 2.02
C GLY A 126 10.96 17.93 3.27
N THR A 127 9.98 17.22 3.75
CA THR A 127 10.06 16.34 4.95
C THR A 127 10.24 14.87 4.63
N ASP A 128 9.99 14.50 3.38
CA ASP A 128 9.97 13.10 2.93
C ASP A 128 10.62 12.97 1.55
N PHE A 129 11.00 11.76 1.21
CA PHE A 129 11.42 11.37 -0.13
C PHE A 129 10.39 10.44 -0.75
N LYS A 130 9.99 10.72 -1.98
CA LYS A 130 9.19 9.82 -2.79
C LYS A 130 10.08 9.12 -3.80
N ILE A 131 10.11 7.78 -3.75
CA ILE A 131 10.88 6.96 -4.67
C ILE A 131 9.91 6.19 -5.56
N LEU A 132 10.18 6.22 -6.87
CA LEU A 132 9.51 5.37 -7.84
C LEU A 132 10.43 4.20 -8.19
N LEU A 133 9.96 2.97 -7.97
CA LEU A 133 10.67 1.75 -8.32
C LEU A 133 9.99 1.02 -9.47
N ASN A 134 10.76 0.66 -10.48
CA ASN A 134 10.37 -0.36 -11.45
C ASN A 134 10.60 -1.73 -10.84
N ILE A 135 9.53 -2.49 -10.63
CA ILE A 135 9.60 -3.88 -10.17
C ILE A 135 9.40 -4.88 -11.31
N ASP A 136 8.85 -4.40 -12.43
CA ASP A 136 8.69 -5.11 -13.68
C ASP A 136 8.62 -4.07 -14.83
N LYS A 137 8.66 -4.52 -16.09
CA LYS A 137 8.61 -3.66 -17.29
C LYS A 137 7.42 -2.69 -17.28
N GLU A 138 6.28 -3.12 -16.72
CA GLU A 138 5.03 -2.36 -16.71
C GLU A 138 4.57 -1.93 -15.31
N LYS A 139 5.34 -2.29 -14.26
CA LYS A 139 4.93 -2.04 -12.89
C LYS A 139 5.88 -1.13 -12.15
N ILE A 140 5.36 0.03 -11.80
CA ILE A 140 6.02 0.99 -10.91
C ILE A 140 5.31 0.94 -9.55
N ILE A 141 6.08 0.92 -8.48
CA ILE A 141 5.60 1.15 -7.13
C ILE A 141 6.14 2.47 -6.57
N HIS A 142 5.37 3.04 -5.67
CA HIS A 142 5.69 4.26 -4.96
C HIS A 142 6.11 3.92 -3.54
N CYS A 143 7.14 4.61 -3.04
CA CYS A 143 7.57 4.54 -1.66
C CYS A 143 7.74 5.96 -1.12
N ILE A 144 7.27 6.20 0.10
CA ILE A 144 7.47 7.46 0.83
C ILE A 144 8.33 7.16 2.05
N LEU A 145 9.50 7.80 2.10
CA LEU A 145 10.48 7.62 3.17
C LEU A 145 10.71 8.94 3.88
N ARG A 146 10.74 8.90 5.21
CA ARG A 146 11.04 10.06 6.04
C ARG A 146 12.46 10.60 5.80
N ASP A 147 12.64 11.89 6.00
CA ASP A 147 13.96 12.55 5.87
C ASP A 147 15.04 11.97 6.80
N SER A 148 14.66 11.25 7.84
CA SER A 148 15.60 10.55 8.72
C SER A 148 16.53 9.56 8.00
N VAL A 149 16.16 9.10 6.80
CA VAL A 149 16.98 8.21 5.95
C VAL A 149 17.68 8.94 4.80
N ARG A 150 17.84 10.27 4.89
CA ARG A 150 18.45 11.11 3.85
C ARG A 150 19.85 10.63 3.44
N ASN A 151 20.67 10.22 4.39
CA ASN A 151 22.04 9.78 4.12
C ASN A 151 22.07 8.50 3.26
N GLU A 152 21.12 7.60 3.44
CA GLU A 152 20.97 6.38 2.67
C GLU A 152 20.45 6.69 1.27
N ILE A 153 19.46 7.56 1.18
CA ILE A 153 18.87 7.97 -0.10
C ILE A 153 19.88 8.71 -0.96
N ASN A 154 20.74 9.56 -0.37
CA ASN A 154 21.79 10.28 -1.10
C ASN A 154 22.84 9.34 -1.73
N LYS A 155 22.96 8.10 -1.26
CA LYS A 155 23.80 7.07 -1.87
C LYS A 155 23.09 6.33 -3.01
N CYS A 156 21.78 6.45 -3.09
CA CYS A 156 20.99 5.83 -4.13
C CYS A 156 21.06 6.66 -5.43
N LYS A 157 21.16 5.97 -6.57
CA LYS A 157 21.17 6.59 -7.90
C LYS A 157 20.06 5.97 -8.74
N ILE A 158 19.53 6.73 -9.68
CA ILE A 158 18.63 6.20 -10.71
C ILE A 158 19.33 5.04 -11.41
N GLY A 159 18.62 3.94 -11.61
CA GLY A 159 19.14 2.69 -12.15
C GLY A 159 19.69 1.71 -11.09
N ASN A 160 19.89 2.14 -9.83
CA ASN A 160 20.28 1.20 -8.78
C ASN A 160 19.13 0.29 -8.41
N LYS A 161 19.43 -0.98 -8.15
CA LYS A 161 18.49 -1.92 -7.53
C LYS A 161 18.50 -1.73 -6.02
N ILE A 162 17.33 -1.64 -5.43
CA ILE A 162 17.15 -1.57 -3.97
C ILE A 162 16.06 -2.52 -3.52
N LYS A 163 16.11 -2.89 -2.24
CA LYS A 163 15.04 -3.63 -1.56
C LYS A 163 14.28 -2.64 -0.69
N LEU A 164 12.97 -2.66 -0.81
CA LEU A 164 12.04 -1.97 0.08
C LEU A 164 11.31 -3.02 0.91
N PHE A 165 11.46 -2.93 2.21
CA PHE A 165 10.88 -3.86 3.18
C PHE A 165 9.51 -3.38 3.62
N TYR A 166 8.63 -4.30 3.97
CA TYR A 166 7.31 -4.01 4.52
C TYR A 166 6.97 -4.97 5.66
N ASN A 167 6.07 -4.55 6.55
CA ASN A 167 5.52 -5.45 7.54
C ASN A 167 4.38 -6.26 6.89
N PRO A 168 4.35 -7.60 7.01
CA PRO A 168 3.24 -8.41 6.48
C PRO A 168 1.84 -7.97 6.92
N SER A 169 1.72 -7.37 8.11
CA SER A 169 0.46 -6.81 8.62
C SER A 169 0.01 -5.53 7.91
N SER A 170 0.91 -4.85 7.20
CA SER A 170 0.58 -3.66 6.40
C SER A 170 -0.09 -3.98 5.06
N LEU A 171 -0.03 -5.23 4.62
CA LEU A 171 -0.75 -5.64 3.41
C LEU A 171 -2.25 -5.76 3.70
N ARG A 172 -3.05 -5.12 2.86
CA ARG A 172 -4.51 -5.14 2.96
C ARG A 172 -5.10 -5.87 1.77
N VAL A 173 -5.95 -6.84 2.04
CA VAL A 173 -6.68 -7.57 0.97
C VAL A 173 -7.97 -6.83 0.67
N LEU A 174 -8.16 -6.47 -0.60
CA LEU A 174 -9.34 -5.79 -1.06
C LEU A 174 -10.38 -6.81 -1.55
N ASN A 175 -11.62 -6.60 -1.15
CA ASN A 175 -12.76 -7.36 -1.64
C ASN A 175 -13.35 -6.61 -2.84
N ASP A 176 -12.76 -6.77 -4.01
CA ASP A 176 -13.40 -6.29 -5.25
C ASP A 176 -14.58 -7.22 -5.56
N LYS A 177 -15.77 -6.74 -5.27
CA LYS A 177 -17.02 -7.29 -5.80
C LYS A 177 -17.41 -6.56 -7.07
#